data_98a2ab71dcc2e10240f4a01cb41fc4e8
#
_entry.id   98a2ab71dcc2e10240f4a01cb41fc4e8
#
_cell.length_a   1.000
_cell.length_b   1.000
_cell.length_c   1.000
_cell.angle_alpha   90.00
_cell.angle_beta   90.00
_cell.angle_gamma   90.00
#
_symmetry.space_group_name_H-M   'P 1'
#
loop_
_entity.id
_entity.type
_entity.pdbx_description
1 polymer ?
#
loop_
_entity_poly.entity_id
_entity_poly.type
_entity_poly.pdbx_seq_one_letter_code
_entity_poly.pdbx_strand_id
1 'polypeptide(L)'
;MKADFCDVTLHTTGGFKKMTESLFNKIYTPDVLNCLANLSNDEVFTPPEVVNQMLDMLPQELFSDPTTTFLDPACKTGVCLREIAKRLIKGLEPQFPDLQQRIDHIFHNQLFGIAITELTSLLSRRGVYCSKYPNSDFSVTKFDDAQGNIRFKRMDHIWVNGRCKYCGTNKTYDRGDELETHAYEFIHTDNLEKLFNMKFDVIISNPPYQMSDGGGTGSSAKPIYQLFVEQAKKLKPRYLSMIIPSRWFSGGKGLDDFRASMLSDKRIRHLVDYFNAEECFPGVDISGGVCFFLWDRDTEGECTIISHEGQKTTEMTRPLLEENADSYVRFNNAISILRKVRNFKESSFESIVSPRKPFGIEATDKIYEKEDINLIPVYAYPKNGYILKYNIRQNKEWINQYKVFISKAYGERGEFPYFVIGKPFIGEKGTCCTETYLVIGANDDKVIVENIKKYMMTKFFRFFVLFKKNTQNAAKNV
;
A
#
# COMPACT_ATOMS: atom_id res chain seq x y z
N MET A 1 12.55 39.24 -9.73
CA MET A 1 12.01 38.95 -8.41
C MET A 1 10.78 38.03 -8.51
N LYS A 2 10.86 36.97 -9.31
CA LYS A 2 9.83 35.93 -9.51
C LYS A 2 10.42 34.51 -9.38
N ALA A 3 11.61 34.39 -8.80
CA ALA A 3 12.39 33.18 -8.88
C ALA A 3 12.29 32.22 -7.69
N ASP A 4 11.67 32.62 -6.58
CA ASP A 4 11.49 31.72 -5.46
C ASP A 4 10.03 31.25 -5.46
N PHE A 5 9.81 30.03 -5.95
CA PHE A 5 8.53 29.34 -5.95
C PHE A 5 7.86 29.44 -4.58
N CYS A 6 6.93 30.40 -4.42
CA CYS A 6 6.12 30.65 -3.23
C CYS A 6 6.89 30.91 -1.91
N ASP A 7 8.22 31.03 -1.93
CA ASP A 7 9.01 31.56 -0.81
C ASP A 7 9.18 33.05 -0.99
N VAL A 8 8.30 33.82 -0.38
CA VAL A 8 8.42 35.29 -0.32
C VAL A 8 9.57 35.62 0.63
N THR A 9 10.77 35.81 0.11
CA THR A 9 11.86 36.42 0.85
C THR A 9 11.67 37.92 0.85
N LEU A 10 11.16 38.45 1.94
CA LEU A 10 11.22 39.86 2.25
C LEU A 10 12.68 40.26 2.51
N HIS A 11 13.29 41.00 1.56
CA HIS A 11 14.56 41.64 1.80
C HIS A 11 14.39 42.78 2.84
N THR A 12 14.77 42.52 4.08
CA THR A 12 15.03 43.58 5.08
C THR A 12 16.50 43.58 5.42
N THR A 13 17.08 44.77 5.29
CA THR A 13 18.46 45.10 5.55
C THR A 13 18.86 44.88 7.01
N GLY A 14 19.97 44.22 7.25
CA GLY A 14 20.86 44.36 8.41
C GLY A 14 20.29 44.01 9.77
N GLY A 15 20.54 42.81 10.28
CA GLY A 15 20.37 42.47 11.69
C GLY A 15 19.56 41.20 11.97
N PHE A 16 18.77 40.70 11.04
CA PHE A 16 17.88 39.54 11.22
C PHE A 16 18.43 38.19 10.69
N LYS A 17 19.63 38.19 10.16
CA LYS A 17 20.20 37.01 9.44
C LYS A 17 20.38 35.76 10.31
N LYS A 18 20.56 35.88 11.61
CA LYS A 18 20.78 34.74 12.52
C LYS A 18 19.50 34.09 13.06
N MET A 19 18.39 34.85 13.11
CA MET A 19 17.09 34.30 13.56
C MET A 19 16.32 33.65 12.42
N THR A 20 16.53 34.06 11.18
CA THR A 20 15.81 33.53 10.02
C THR A 20 16.29 32.14 9.59
N GLU A 21 17.58 31.80 9.70
CA GLU A 21 18.10 30.47 9.36
C GLU A 21 17.55 29.36 10.24
N SER A 22 17.21 29.63 11.51
CA SER A 22 16.64 28.62 12.41
C SER A 22 15.12 28.42 12.22
N LEU A 23 14.41 29.40 11.67
CA LEU A 23 12.97 29.31 11.37
C LEU A 23 12.69 28.63 10.03
N PHE A 24 13.59 28.77 9.05
CA PHE A 24 13.43 28.17 7.72
C PHE A 24 14.00 26.75 7.61
N ASN A 25 14.82 26.30 8.55
CA ASN A 25 15.30 24.90 8.62
C ASN A 25 14.36 23.94 9.37
N LYS A 26 13.25 24.42 9.92
CA LYS A 26 12.16 23.53 10.35
C LYS A 26 11.30 23.25 9.14
N ILE A 27 11.22 21.97 8.75
CA ILE A 27 10.26 21.46 7.79
C ILE A 27 8.89 22.00 8.21
N TYR A 28 8.41 22.99 7.48
CA TYR A 28 7.11 23.60 7.75
C TYR A 28 6.04 22.72 7.13
N THR A 29 5.48 21.83 7.92
CA THR A 29 4.19 21.21 7.60
C THR A 29 3.11 22.19 8.06
N PRO A 30 2.39 22.88 7.17
CA PRO A 30 1.35 23.83 7.60
C PRO A 30 0.30 23.08 8.41
N ASP A 31 -0.03 23.56 9.61
CA ASP A 31 -1.09 23.00 10.46
C ASP A 31 -2.42 22.81 9.70
N VAL A 32 -2.69 23.69 8.73
CA VAL A 32 -3.86 23.62 7.85
C VAL A 32 -3.85 22.36 6.99
N LEU A 33 -2.70 21.90 6.46
CA LEU A 33 -2.61 20.68 5.68
C LEU A 33 -2.75 19.44 6.57
N ASN A 34 -2.24 19.49 7.81
CA ASN A 34 -2.46 18.45 8.80
C ASN A 34 -3.93 18.38 9.24
N CYS A 35 -4.59 19.52 9.40
CA CYS A 35 -6.02 19.58 9.69
C CYS A 35 -6.86 19.03 8.52
N LEU A 36 -6.50 19.32 7.26
CA LEU A 36 -7.17 18.78 6.09
C LEU A 36 -6.94 17.28 5.92
N ALA A 37 -5.72 16.78 6.21
CA ALA A 37 -5.41 15.35 6.23
C ALA A 37 -6.23 14.58 7.28
N ASN A 38 -6.56 15.24 8.40
CA ASN A 38 -7.41 14.65 9.44
C ASN A 38 -8.92 14.74 9.16
N LEU A 39 -9.34 15.57 8.21
CA LEU A 39 -10.75 15.72 7.82
C LEU A 39 -11.22 14.66 6.84
N SER A 40 -10.31 14.09 6.04
CA SER A 40 -10.60 12.90 5.22
C SER A 40 -9.55 11.82 5.51
N ASN A 41 -9.95 10.71 6.12
CA ASN A 41 -9.09 9.55 6.38
C ASN A 41 -8.54 8.90 5.10
N ASP A 42 -8.92 9.40 3.93
CA ASP A 42 -8.62 8.82 2.62
C ASP A 42 -7.50 9.58 1.89
N GLU A 43 -7.10 10.79 2.36
CA GLU A 43 -6.11 11.65 1.69
C GLU A 43 -4.82 11.79 2.51
N VAL A 44 -3.79 11.07 2.11
CA VAL A 44 -2.44 11.20 2.67
C VAL A 44 -1.64 12.19 1.81
N PHE A 45 -1.10 13.25 2.43
CA PHE A 45 -0.23 14.21 1.77
C PHE A 45 1.23 13.75 1.80
N THR A 46 1.90 13.85 0.67
CA THR A 46 3.29 13.38 0.53
C THR A 46 4.27 14.48 0.91
N PRO A 47 5.19 14.26 1.85
CA PRO A 47 6.27 15.20 2.12
C PRO A 47 7.18 15.38 0.90
N PRO A 48 7.75 16.58 0.67
CA PRO A 48 8.68 16.82 -0.43
C PRO A 48 9.88 15.87 -0.46
N GLU A 49 10.36 15.45 0.72
CA GLU A 49 11.49 14.53 0.87
C GLU A 49 11.20 13.17 0.25
N VAL A 50 9.99 12.66 0.45
CA VAL A 50 9.53 11.38 -0.11
C VAL A 50 9.39 11.49 -1.63
N VAL A 51 8.80 12.60 -2.11
CA VAL A 51 8.73 12.86 -3.56
C VAL A 51 10.11 12.90 -4.17
N ASN A 52 11.07 13.58 -3.53
CA ASN A 52 12.44 13.65 -4.02
C ASN A 52 13.11 12.28 -4.07
N GLN A 53 12.89 11.39 -3.09
CA GLN A 53 13.36 10.01 -3.17
C GLN A 53 12.75 9.26 -4.37
N MET A 54 11.46 9.47 -4.67
CA MET A 54 10.83 8.89 -5.85
C MET A 54 11.43 9.44 -7.15
N LEU A 55 11.74 10.74 -7.21
CA LEU A 55 12.38 11.38 -8.36
C LEU A 55 13.85 10.97 -8.53
N ASP A 56 14.55 10.65 -7.45
CA ASP A 56 15.94 10.19 -7.48
C ASP A 56 16.10 8.80 -8.12
N MET A 57 15.02 7.98 -8.13
CA MET A 57 15.01 6.70 -8.85
C MET A 57 14.91 6.86 -10.37
N LEU A 58 14.44 8.01 -10.86
CA LEU A 58 14.31 8.29 -12.29
C LEU A 58 15.67 8.63 -12.89
N PRO A 59 15.91 8.31 -14.18
CA PRO A 59 17.05 8.84 -14.91
C PRO A 59 17.08 10.38 -14.89
N GLN A 60 18.16 10.96 -14.41
CA GLN A 60 18.24 12.42 -14.15
C GLN A 60 18.28 13.27 -15.42
N GLU A 61 18.67 12.68 -16.55
CA GLU A 61 18.63 13.32 -17.88
C GLU A 61 17.21 13.75 -18.29
N LEU A 62 16.16 13.09 -17.76
CA LEU A 62 14.76 13.47 -18.01
C LEU A 62 14.45 14.91 -17.59
N PHE A 63 15.15 15.41 -16.57
CA PHE A 63 14.97 16.77 -16.07
C PHE A 63 15.75 17.83 -16.87
N SER A 64 16.55 17.40 -17.84
CA SER A 64 17.28 18.28 -18.77
C SER A 64 16.79 18.16 -20.22
N ASP A 65 15.78 17.32 -20.46
CA ASP A 65 15.16 17.14 -21.77
C ASP A 65 13.88 18.01 -21.86
N PRO A 66 13.81 18.98 -22.78
CA PRO A 66 12.66 19.87 -22.93
C PRO A 66 11.40 19.17 -23.49
N THR A 67 11.53 17.93 -23.94
CA THR A 67 10.42 17.17 -24.54
C THR A 67 9.79 16.18 -23.55
N THR A 68 10.45 15.88 -22.44
CA THR A 68 9.95 14.95 -21.43
C THR A 68 8.67 15.47 -20.77
N THR A 69 7.65 14.64 -20.72
CA THR A 69 6.32 14.96 -20.18
C THR A 69 6.01 14.18 -18.91
N PHE A 70 5.45 14.86 -17.92
CA PHE A 70 5.14 14.32 -16.60
C PHE A 70 3.66 14.45 -16.29
N LEU A 71 3.05 13.37 -15.73
CA LEU A 71 1.68 13.36 -15.27
C LEU A 71 1.60 12.94 -13.80
N ASP A 72 0.90 13.74 -12.98
CA ASP A 72 0.38 13.31 -11.68
C ASP A 72 -1.13 13.09 -11.79
N PRO A 73 -1.61 11.83 -11.89
CA PRO A 73 -3.04 11.53 -12.08
C PRO A 73 -3.89 11.62 -10.81
N ALA A 74 -3.30 11.97 -9.67
CA ALA A 74 -4.00 12.12 -8.40
C ALA A 74 -3.44 13.31 -7.59
N CYS A 75 -3.38 14.48 -8.24
CA CYS A 75 -2.89 15.72 -7.61
C CYS A 75 -3.71 16.05 -6.36
N LYS A 76 -3.01 16.27 -5.25
CA LYS A 76 -3.57 16.74 -3.98
C LYS A 76 -3.10 18.16 -3.68
N THR A 77 -1.86 18.31 -3.22
CA THR A 77 -1.24 19.63 -2.99
C THR A 77 -0.34 20.10 -4.16
N GLY A 78 -0.18 19.25 -5.18
CA GLY A 78 0.71 19.51 -6.31
C GLY A 78 2.20 19.32 -5.99
N VAL A 79 2.53 18.69 -4.86
CA VAL A 79 3.93 18.51 -4.42
C VAL A 79 4.78 17.77 -5.46
N CYS A 80 4.24 16.70 -6.09
CA CYS A 80 4.98 15.97 -7.12
C CYS A 80 5.36 16.90 -8.28
N LEU A 81 4.39 17.62 -8.83
CA LEU A 81 4.61 18.53 -9.95
C LEU A 81 5.55 19.69 -9.56
N ARG A 82 5.44 20.19 -8.32
CA ARG A 82 6.33 21.24 -7.84
C ARG A 82 7.78 20.79 -7.72
N GLU A 83 8.04 19.62 -7.16
CA GLU A 83 9.40 19.09 -7.05
C GLU A 83 10.01 18.76 -8.43
N ILE A 84 9.18 18.25 -9.37
CA ILE A 84 9.59 18.08 -10.77
C ILE A 84 9.94 19.43 -11.40
N ALA A 85 9.07 20.45 -11.22
CA ALA A 85 9.33 21.80 -11.76
C ALA A 85 10.67 22.36 -11.28
N LYS A 86 11.02 22.20 -10.00
CA LYS A 86 12.31 22.63 -9.46
C LYS A 86 13.50 21.99 -10.19
N ARG A 87 13.41 20.70 -10.50
CA ARG A 87 14.47 19.97 -11.24
C ARG A 87 14.53 20.41 -12.69
N LEU A 88 13.40 20.55 -13.37
CA LEU A 88 13.32 21.04 -14.75
C LEU A 88 13.83 22.48 -14.89
N ILE A 89 13.48 23.38 -13.98
CA ILE A 89 13.98 24.77 -13.98
C ILE A 89 15.50 24.80 -13.94
N LYS A 90 16.12 23.94 -13.14
CA LYS A 90 17.58 23.81 -13.08
C LYS A 90 18.15 23.12 -14.31
N GLY A 91 17.55 22.00 -14.73
CA GLY A 91 18.08 21.17 -15.81
C GLY A 91 17.98 21.80 -17.19
N LEU A 92 16.96 22.66 -17.42
CA LEU A 92 16.73 23.33 -18.72
C LEU A 92 17.38 24.72 -18.83
N GLU A 93 18.13 25.16 -17.81
CA GLU A 93 18.80 26.46 -17.84
C GLU A 93 19.71 26.66 -19.06
N PRO A 94 20.50 25.67 -19.51
CA PRO A 94 21.33 25.85 -20.71
C PRO A 94 20.53 26.04 -22.00
N GLN A 95 19.30 25.48 -22.08
CA GLN A 95 18.46 25.51 -23.30
C GLN A 95 17.53 26.73 -23.31
N PHE A 96 17.06 27.15 -22.13
CA PHE A 96 16.22 28.30 -21.90
C PHE A 96 16.86 29.21 -20.85
N PRO A 97 17.83 30.05 -21.22
CA PRO A 97 18.54 30.94 -20.27
C PRO A 97 17.58 31.95 -19.60
N ASP A 98 16.58 32.45 -20.34
CA ASP A 98 15.56 33.33 -19.79
C ASP A 98 14.63 32.52 -18.88
N LEU A 99 14.53 32.95 -17.61
CA LEU A 99 13.76 32.23 -16.60
C LEU A 99 12.27 32.19 -16.90
N GLN A 100 11.68 33.28 -17.43
CA GLN A 100 10.24 33.30 -17.72
C GLN A 100 9.91 32.37 -18.89
N GLN A 101 10.71 32.39 -19.96
CA GLN A 101 10.54 31.47 -21.08
C GLN A 101 10.67 30.02 -20.64
N ARG A 102 11.63 29.73 -19.75
CA ARG A 102 11.83 28.40 -19.17
C ARG A 102 10.62 27.95 -18.34
N ILE A 103 10.11 28.82 -17.47
CA ILE A 103 8.90 28.57 -16.68
C ILE A 103 7.69 28.31 -17.60
N ASP A 104 7.47 29.17 -18.57
CA ASP A 104 6.35 29.03 -19.50
C ASP A 104 6.44 27.71 -20.29
N HIS A 105 7.65 27.36 -20.77
CA HIS A 105 7.87 26.08 -21.44
C HIS A 105 7.52 24.88 -20.54
N ILE A 106 8.05 24.84 -19.32
CA ILE A 106 7.86 23.74 -18.37
C ILE A 106 6.37 23.57 -18.06
N PHE A 107 5.69 24.62 -17.67
CA PHE A 107 4.32 24.52 -17.21
C PHE A 107 3.30 24.31 -18.33
N HIS A 108 3.57 24.78 -19.53
CA HIS A 108 2.68 24.58 -20.67
C HIS A 108 2.87 23.22 -21.35
N ASN A 109 4.13 22.71 -21.41
CA ASN A 109 4.45 21.58 -22.27
C ASN A 109 4.89 20.31 -21.53
N GLN A 110 5.32 20.39 -20.26
CA GLN A 110 5.92 19.25 -19.60
C GLN A 110 5.15 18.77 -18.37
N LEU A 111 4.40 19.62 -17.64
CA LEU A 111 3.76 19.29 -16.39
C LEU A 111 2.26 19.25 -16.51
N PHE A 112 1.69 18.09 -16.16
CA PHE A 112 0.24 17.83 -16.25
C PHE A 112 -0.26 17.15 -14.98
N GLY A 113 -1.49 17.45 -14.57
CA GLY A 113 -2.10 16.87 -13.39
C GLY A 113 -3.60 16.67 -13.51
N ILE A 114 -4.13 15.69 -12.78
CA ILE A 114 -5.55 15.49 -12.56
C ILE A 114 -5.80 15.56 -11.05
N ALA A 115 -6.53 16.56 -10.62
CA ALA A 115 -6.90 16.68 -9.21
C ALA A 115 -8.04 15.71 -8.86
N ILE A 116 -8.01 15.20 -7.63
CA ILE A 116 -9.00 14.21 -7.17
C ILE A 116 -10.29 14.87 -6.66
N THR A 117 -10.19 16.12 -6.18
CA THR A 117 -11.31 16.91 -5.69
C THR A 117 -11.21 18.36 -6.18
N GLU A 118 -12.29 19.15 -6.07
CA GLU A 118 -12.24 20.56 -6.40
C GLU A 118 -11.25 21.32 -5.49
N LEU A 119 -11.30 21.04 -4.18
CA LEU A 119 -10.38 21.64 -3.22
C LEU A 119 -8.92 21.34 -3.57
N THR A 120 -8.58 20.07 -3.84
CA THR A 120 -7.21 19.69 -4.21
C THR A 120 -6.79 20.29 -5.55
N SER A 121 -7.70 20.58 -6.47
CA SER A 121 -7.39 21.30 -7.70
C SER A 121 -6.91 22.72 -7.44
N LEU A 122 -7.58 23.42 -6.52
CA LEU A 122 -7.21 24.79 -6.13
C LEU A 122 -5.89 24.82 -5.34
N LEU A 123 -5.68 23.80 -4.46
CA LEU A 123 -4.43 23.66 -3.69
C LEU A 123 -3.25 23.37 -4.60
N SER A 124 -3.39 22.41 -5.52
CA SER A 124 -2.32 22.04 -6.44
C SER A 124 -1.96 23.16 -7.41
N ARG A 125 -2.94 23.85 -7.98
CA ARG A 125 -2.69 25.04 -8.82
C ARG A 125 -1.95 26.12 -8.04
N ARG A 126 -2.38 26.42 -6.83
CA ARG A 126 -1.68 27.38 -5.96
C ARG A 126 -0.25 26.93 -5.62
N GLY A 127 -0.05 25.64 -5.36
CA GLY A 127 1.26 25.06 -5.06
C GLY A 127 2.22 25.05 -6.25
N VAL A 128 1.69 24.97 -7.48
CA VAL A 128 2.46 24.86 -8.73
C VAL A 128 2.56 26.21 -9.46
N TYR A 129 1.43 26.92 -9.61
CA TYR A 129 1.37 28.17 -10.38
C TYR A 129 1.41 29.44 -9.53
N CYS A 130 1.52 29.31 -8.21
CA CYS A 130 1.37 30.41 -7.22
C CYS A 130 -0.01 31.07 -7.24
N SER A 131 -0.96 30.56 -8.02
CA SER A 131 -2.32 31.05 -8.15
C SER A 131 -3.32 29.91 -8.24
N LYS A 132 -4.52 30.08 -7.67
CA LYS A 132 -5.64 29.14 -7.83
C LYS A 132 -6.15 29.12 -9.29
N TYR A 133 -5.98 30.24 -9.98
CA TYR A 133 -6.45 30.47 -11.35
C TYR A 133 -5.27 30.87 -12.23
N PRO A 134 -4.69 29.95 -13.00
CA PRO A 134 -3.50 30.20 -13.78
C PRO A 134 -3.70 31.18 -14.95
N ASN A 135 -4.92 31.58 -15.26
CA ASN A 135 -5.22 32.67 -16.18
C ASN A 135 -5.19 34.07 -15.52
N SER A 136 -4.90 34.16 -14.22
CA SER A 136 -4.80 35.43 -13.49
C SER A 136 -3.42 36.06 -13.61
N ASP A 137 -3.33 37.36 -13.33
CA ASP A 137 -2.07 38.11 -13.33
C ASP A 137 -1.13 37.74 -12.19
N PHE A 138 -1.60 36.96 -11.20
CA PHE A 138 -0.81 36.47 -10.06
C PHE A 138 -0.14 35.12 -10.31
N SER A 139 -0.41 34.48 -11.47
CA SER A 139 0.21 33.23 -11.83
C SER A 139 1.64 33.44 -12.31
N VAL A 140 2.55 32.50 -11.98
CA VAL A 140 3.95 32.54 -12.46
C VAL A 140 4.07 32.31 -13.95
N THR A 141 3.04 31.67 -14.55
CA THR A 141 2.85 31.51 -15.99
C THR A 141 1.38 31.71 -16.30
N LYS A 142 1.03 32.23 -17.46
CA LYS A 142 -0.35 32.59 -17.80
C LYS A 142 -0.95 31.62 -18.81
N PHE A 143 -2.03 30.98 -18.42
CA PHE A 143 -2.83 30.11 -19.30
C PHE A 143 -4.05 30.86 -19.84
N ASP A 144 -4.67 30.33 -20.89
CA ASP A 144 -5.90 30.89 -21.47
C ASP A 144 -7.12 30.56 -20.59
N ASP A 145 -7.09 29.42 -19.89
CA ASP A 145 -8.19 28.97 -19.04
C ASP A 145 -7.81 28.95 -17.54
N ALA A 146 -8.83 28.79 -16.69
CA ALA A 146 -8.70 28.85 -15.24
C ALA A 146 -8.12 27.56 -14.60
N GLN A 147 -7.90 26.50 -15.36
CA GLN A 147 -7.37 25.23 -14.86
C GLN A 147 -5.90 25.02 -15.24
N GLY A 148 -5.48 25.54 -16.39
CA GLY A 148 -4.19 25.23 -16.97
C GLY A 148 -4.05 23.72 -17.19
N ASN A 149 -2.87 23.19 -16.95
CA ASN A 149 -2.60 21.75 -17.11
C ASN A 149 -2.94 20.92 -15.86
N ILE A 150 -3.45 21.55 -14.77
CA ILE A 150 -3.95 20.82 -13.59
C ILE A 150 -5.47 20.86 -13.62
N ARG A 151 -6.05 19.84 -14.22
CA ARG A 151 -7.49 19.77 -14.45
C ARG A 151 -8.23 19.10 -13.30
N PHE A 152 -9.47 19.45 -13.13
CA PHE A 152 -10.45 18.75 -12.31
C PHE A 152 -11.76 18.66 -13.04
N LYS A 153 -12.35 17.49 -13.04
CA LYS A 153 -13.69 17.24 -13.51
C LYS A 153 -14.42 16.35 -12.53
N ARG A 154 -15.55 16.82 -12.01
CA ARG A 154 -16.44 15.98 -11.22
C ARG A 154 -16.99 14.86 -12.11
N MET A 155 -16.91 13.63 -11.63
CA MET A 155 -17.40 12.43 -12.31
C MET A 155 -18.50 11.79 -11.48
N ASP A 156 -19.43 11.13 -12.18
CA ASP A 156 -20.45 10.30 -11.56
C ASP A 156 -20.08 8.82 -11.68
N HIS A 157 -20.58 8.02 -10.76
CA HIS A 157 -20.46 6.57 -10.88
C HIS A 157 -21.37 6.03 -11.99
N ILE A 158 -20.86 5.12 -12.81
CA ILE A 158 -21.67 4.39 -13.80
C ILE A 158 -22.11 3.06 -13.18
N TRP A 159 -23.38 2.96 -12.88
CA TRP A 159 -23.97 1.82 -12.17
C TRP A 159 -24.35 0.67 -13.11
N VAL A 160 -23.82 -0.52 -12.84
CA VAL A 160 -24.18 -1.78 -13.51
C VAL A 160 -24.52 -2.80 -12.43
N ASN A 161 -25.74 -3.32 -12.43
CA ASN A 161 -26.21 -4.28 -11.42
C ASN A 161 -25.96 -3.82 -9.97
N GLY A 162 -26.17 -2.53 -9.67
CA GLY A 162 -26.01 -1.96 -8.33
C GLY A 162 -24.56 -1.71 -7.90
N ARG A 163 -23.59 -1.88 -8.80
CA ARG A 163 -22.17 -1.58 -8.55
C ARG A 163 -21.61 -0.66 -9.62
N CYS A 164 -20.66 0.20 -9.25
CA CYS A 164 -19.95 1.01 -10.23
C CYS A 164 -19.11 0.13 -11.16
N LYS A 165 -19.24 0.38 -12.49
CA LYS A 165 -18.48 -0.31 -13.54
C LYS A 165 -16.96 -0.25 -13.33
N TYR A 166 -16.44 0.88 -12.80
CA TYR A 166 -15.01 1.14 -12.70
C TYR A 166 -14.43 0.78 -11.33
N CYS A 167 -14.97 1.35 -10.24
CA CYS A 167 -14.40 1.15 -8.90
C CYS A 167 -15.07 0.02 -8.11
N GLY A 168 -16.22 -0.50 -8.58
CA GLY A 168 -16.95 -1.58 -7.93
C GLY A 168 -17.63 -1.19 -6.61
N THR A 169 -17.76 0.12 -6.31
CA THR A 169 -18.54 0.64 -5.18
C THR A 169 -20.00 0.25 -5.34
N ASN A 170 -20.69 -0.04 -4.24
CA ASN A 170 -22.11 -0.33 -4.24
C ASN A 170 -22.92 0.98 -4.28
N LYS A 171 -24.00 1.02 -5.07
CA LYS A 171 -24.87 2.19 -5.21
C LYS A 171 -25.49 2.67 -3.88
N THR A 172 -25.66 1.79 -2.92
CA THR A 172 -26.14 2.15 -1.56
C THR A 172 -25.19 3.07 -0.80
N TYR A 173 -23.93 3.17 -1.22
CA TYR A 173 -22.89 4.05 -0.64
C TYR A 173 -22.62 5.30 -1.49
N ASP A 174 -23.49 5.59 -2.47
CA ASP A 174 -23.43 6.83 -3.24
C ASP A 174 -23.69 8.03 -2.33
N ARG A 175 -22.75 8.96 -2.29
CA ARG A 175 -22.76 10.09 -1.36
C ARG A 175 -23.62 11.28 -1.82
N GLY A 176 -24.24 11.18 -3.01
CA GLY A 176 -25.02 12.27 -3.59
C GLY A 176 -24.17 13.45 -4.09
N ASP A 177 -24.85 14.49 -4.61
CA ASP A 177 -24.19 15.59 -5.30
C ASP A 177 -23.46 16.57 -4.39
N GLU A 178 -23.80 16.62 -3.11
CA GLU A 178 -23.25 17.58 -2.14
C GLU A 178 -21.91 17.11 -1.51
N LEU A 179 -21.62 15.82 -1.60
CA LEU A 179 -20.41 15.22 -1.02
C LEU A 179 -19.44 14.80 -2.14
N GLU A 180 -18.15 14.79 -1.81
CA GLU A 180 -17.14 14.27 -2.72
C GLU A 180 -17.33 12.78 -2.93
N THR A 181 -17.40 12.36 -4.18
CA THR A 181 -17.52 10.96 -4.57
C THR A 181 -16.14 10.38 -4.84
N HIS A 182 -16.00 9.05 -4.74
CA HIS A 182 -14.77 8.36 -5.16
C HIS A 182 -14.72 8.09 -6.67
N ALA A 183 -15.53 8.82 -7.45
CA ALA A 183 -15.53 8.75 -8.91
C ALA A 183 -14.44 9.67 -9.48
N TYR A 184 -13.19 9.26 -9.39
CA TYR A 184 -12.06 10.02 -9.91
C TYR A 184 -11.94 9.90 -11.42
N GLU A 185 -11.74 11.02 -12.14
CA GLU A 185 -11.69 11.06 -13.61
C GLU A 185 -10.71 10.04 -14.19
N PHE A 186 -9.54 9.91 -13.59
CA PHE A 186 -8.50 9.03 -14.10
C PHE A 186 -8.88 7.55 -14.15
N ILE A 187 -9.66 7.06 -13.20
CA ILE A 187 -10.07 5.65 -13.14
C ILE A 187 -11.51 5.41 -13.57
N HIS A 188 -12.28 6.47 -13.86
CA HIS A 188 -13.68 6.39 -14.33
C HIS A 188 -13.84 6.76 -15.81
N THR A 189 -12.80 6.55 -16.61
CA THR A 189 -12.82 6.78 -18.05
C THR A 189 -12.27 5.58 -18.81
N ASP A 190 -12.88 5.23 -19.93
CA ASP A 190 -12.36 4.23 -20.86
C ASP A 190 -11.35 4.86 -21.86
N ASN A 191 -11.23 6.18 -21.90
CA ASN A 191 -10.52 6.91 -22.95
C ASN A 191 -9.48 7.89 -22.37
N LEU A 192 -8.48 7.35 -21.68
CA LEU A 192 -7.41 8.12 -21.03
C LEU A 192 -6.60 8.96 -22.02
N GLU A 193 -6.34 8.45 -23.23
CA GLU A 193 -5.55 9.15 -24.24
C GLU A 193 -6.23 10.47 -24.68
N LYS A 194 -7.55 10.54 -24.60
CA LYS A 194 -8.31 11.77 -24.93
C LYS A 194 -8.29 12.82 -23.83
N LEU A 195 -7.87 12.49 -22.61
CA LEU A 195 -7.87 13.47 -21.52
C LEU A 195 -6.92 14.63 -21.81
N PHE A 196 -5.75 14.36 -22.37
CA PHE A 196 -4.75 15.37 -22.70
C PHE A 196 -4.35 15.36 -24.18
N ASN A 197 -4.87 14.42 -24.96
CA ASN A 197 -4.54 14.20 -26.38
C ASN A 197 -3.02 14.06 -26.64
N MET A 198 -2.29 13.47 -25.67
CA MET A 198 -0.86 13.26 -25.70
C MET A 198 -0.45 12.01 -24.91
N LYS A 199 0.79 11.58 -25.12
CA LYS A 199 1.43 10.52 -24.33
C LYS A 199 2.29 11.15 -23.24
N PHE A 200 2.49 10.41 -22.15
CA PHE A 200 3.33 10.84 -21.04
C PHE A 200 4.56 9.93 -20.94
N ASP A 201 5.74 10.53 -20.74
CA ASP A 201 6.97 9.79 -20.50
C ASP A 201 7.04 9.28 -19.07
N VAL A 202 6.64 10.11 -18.11
CA VAL A 202 6.69 9.79 -16.68
C VAL A 202 5.31 10.00 -16.06
N ILE A 203 4.82 8.97 -15.35
CA ILE A 203 3.66 9.09 -14.47
C ILE A 203 4.16 8.89 -13.03
N ILE A 204 3.90 9.88 -12.16
CA ILE A 204 4.29 9.83 -10.75
C ILE A 204 3.15 10.33 -9.88
N SER A 205 2.80 9.58 -8.81
CA SER A 205 1.67 9.96 -7.97
C SER A 205 1.66 9.31 -6.59
N ASN A 206 0.89 9.92 -5.69
CA ASN A 206 0.36 9.29 -4.50
C ASN A 206 -1.17 9.18 -4.65
N PRO A 207 -1.70 8.07 -5.18
CA PRO A 207 -3.14 7.91 -5.39
C PRO A 207 -3.92 7.78 -4.09
N PRO A 208 -5.25 7.98 -4.09
CA PRO A 208 -6.11 7.60 -2.96
C PRO A 208 -5.97 6.12 -2.64
N TYR A 209 -5.89 5.78 -1.31
CA TYR A 209 -5.57 4.42 -0.90
C TYR A 209 -6.80 3.49 -0.82
N GLN A 210 -7.91 4.04 -0.36
CA GLN A 210 -9.13 3.26 -0.15
C GLN A 210 -10.36 4.11 -0.36
N MET A 211 -11.47 3.45 -0.61
CA MET A 211 -12.78 4.08 -0.60
C MET A 211 -13.39 3.93 0.78
N SER A 212 -13.89 5.03 1.33
CA SER A 212 -14.73 5.01 2.51
C SER A 212 -16.14 4.57 2.09
N ASP A 213 -16.59 3.44 2.58
CA ASP A 213 -17.92 2.90 2.30
C ASP A 213 -18.97 3.31 3.35
N GLY A 214 -18.97 4.62 3.69
CA GLY A 214 -20.12 5.23 4.39
C GLY A 214 -20.13 5.17 5.91
N GLY A 215 -18.97 5.28 6.57
CA GLY A 215 -18.93 5.74 7.98
C GLY A 215 -18.88 4.68 9.06
N GLY A 216 -18.40 3.49 8.76
CA GLY A 216 -18.00 2.53 9.79
C GLY A 216 -16.47 2.54 9.96
N THR A 217 -16.00 2.65 11.19
CA THR A 217 -14.60 2.35 11.59
C THR A 217 -14.25 0.87 11.37
N GLY A 218 -15.05 0.16 10.59
CA GLY A 218 -14.97 -1.27 10.34
C GLY A 218 -14.06 -1.63 9.17
N SER A 219 -13.64 -2.87 9.19
CA SER A 219 -12.74 -3.57 8.27
C SER A 219 -13.18 -3.65 6.79
N SER A 220 -14.16 -2.89 6.33
CA SER A 220 -14.80 -3.01 5.01
C SER A 220 -14.24 -2.06 3.95
N ALA A 221 -13.44 -1.03 4.31
CA ALA A 221 -12.85 -0.13 3.35
C ALA A 221 -12.09 -0.87 2.23
N LYS A 222 -12.48 -0.62 0.99
CA LYS A 222 -11.96 -1.32 -0.19
C LYS A 222 -10.78 -0.55 -0.77
N PRO A 223 -9.65 -1.21 -1.08
CA PRO A 223 -8.55 -0.58 -1.79
C PRO A 223 -8.99 -0.01 -3.14
N ILE A 224 -8.41 1.14 -3.54
CA ILE A 224 -8.65 1.78 -4.84
C ILE A 224 -7.35 2.11 -5.58
N TYR A 225 -6.22 2.21 -4.88
CA TYR A 225 -4.92 2.58 -5.45
C TYR A 225 -4.45 1.67 -6.59
N GLN A 226 -4.80 0.37 -6.54
CA GLN A 226 -4.45 -0.58 -7.61
C GLN A 226 -5.05 -0.17 -8.95
N LEU A 227 -6.24 0.44 -8.96
CA LEU A 227 -6.88 0.91 -10.19
C LEU A 227 -6.08 2.05 -10.83
N PHE A 228 -5.46 2.93 -10.01
CA PHE A 228 -4.57 3.99 -10.52
C PHE A 228 -3.30 3.41 -11.14
N VAL A 229 -2.68 2.41 -10.50
CA VAL A 229 -1.49 1.74 -11.06
C VAL A 229 -1.82 1.04 -12.37
N GLU A 230 -2.91 0.27 -12.42
CA GLU A 230 -3.35 -0.44 -13.61
C GLU A 230 -3.69 0.51 -14.76
N GLN A 231 -4.38 1.61 -14.45
CA GLN A 231 -4.76 2.61 -15.43
C GLN A 231 -3.53 3.36 -15.96
N ALA A 232 -2.56 3.69 -15.08
CA ALA A 232 -1.30 4.29 -15.50
C ALA A 232 -0.48 3.37 -16.41
N LYS A 233 -0.41 2.07 -16.12
CA LYS A 233 0.24 1.09 -17.00
C LYS A 233 -0.40 1.00 -18.39
N LYS A 234 -1.73 1.19 -18.52
CA LYS A 234 -2.44 1.21 -19.81
C LYS A 234 -2.02 2.39 -20.69
N LEU A 235 -1.62 3.52 -20.10
CA LEU A 235 -1.07 4.67 -20.84
C LEU A 235 0.33 4.41 -21.40
N LYS A 236 0.97 3.31 -20.99
CA LYS A 236 2.31 2.89 -21.43
C LYS A 236 3.36 4.01 -21.29
N PRO A 237 3.45 4.70 -20.13
CA PRO A 237 4.51 5.66 -19.92
C PRO A 237 5.87 4.97 -20.02
N ARG A 238 6.95 5.71 -20.23
CA ARG A 238 8.31 5.16 -20.15
C ARG A 238 8.64 4.78 -18.70
N TYR A 239 8.27 5.63 -17.75
CA TYR A 239 8.48 5.41 -16.32
C TYR A 239 7.19 5.61 -15.54
N LEU A 240 6.94 4.72 -14.57
CA LEU A 240 5.84 4.85 -13.62
C LEU A 240 6.38 4.70 -12.20
N SER A 241 6.10 5.70 -11.36
CA SER A 241 6.40 5.66 -9.92
C SER A 241 5.16 6.03 -9.11
N MET A 242 4.74 5.16 -8.22
CA MET A 242 3.62 5.44 -7.30
C MET A 242 3.94 4.99 -5.89
N ILE A 243 3.51 5.80 -4.90
CA ILE A 243 3.55 5.42 -3.49
C ILE A 243 2.19 4.87 -3.08
N ILE A 244 2.18 3.63 -2.58
CA ILE A 244 0.97 2.87 -2.28
C ILE A 244 1.13 2.07 -0.98
N PRO A 245 0.03 1.69 -0.29
CA PRO A 245 0.11 0.82 0.87
C PRO A 245 0.76 -0.53 0.53
N SER A 246 1.69 -1.01 1.37
CA SER A 246 2.40 -2.29 1.19
C SER A 246 1.50 -3.53 1.34
N ARG A 247 0.24 -3.33 1.68
CA ARG A 247 -0.75 -4.41 1.86
C ARG A 247 -0.87 -5.34 0.64
N TRP A 248 -0.64 -4.86 -0.57
CA TRP A 248 -0.71 -5.68 -1.78
C TRP A 248 0.30 -6.84 -1.78
N PHE A 249 1.38 -6.77 -1.01
CA PHE A 249 2.36 -7.86 -0.88
C PHE A 249 1.72 -9.17 -0.42
N SER A 250 0.69 -9.09 0.41
CA SER A 250 -0.03 -10.24 0.96
C SER A 250 -1.33 -10.59 0.24
N GLY A 251 -1.84 -9.70 -0.61
CA GLY A 251 -3.13 -9.88 -1.28
C GLY A 251 -4.33 -9.76 -0.33
N GLY A 252 -5.44 -10.38 -0.73
CA GLY A 252 -6.73 -10.27 -0.04
C GLY A 252 -7.44 -8.94 -0.30
N LYS A 253 -8.70 -8.82 0.12
CA LYS A 253 -9.58 -7.67 -0.16
C LYS A 253 -9.67 -7.28 -1.64
N GLY A 254 -9.57 -8.26 -2.55
CA GLY A 254 -9.62 -8.03 -4.00
C GLY A 254 -8.30 -7.57 -4.63
N LEU A 255 -7.17 -7.75 -3.93
CA LEU A 255 -5.84 -7.40 -4.44
C LEU A 255 -5.05 -8.60 -5.01
N ASP A 256 -5.64 -9.80 -5.07
CA ASP A 256 -4.89 -11.01 -5.43
C ASP A 256 -4.39 -10.96 -6.88
N ASP A 257 -5.23 -10.54 -7.83
CA ASP A 257 -4.84 -10.38 -9.24
C ASP A 257 -3.81 -9.25 -9.41
N PHE A 258 -4.02 -8.12 -8.73
CA PHE A 258 -3.07 -7.01 -8.72
C PHE A 258 -1.70 -7.46 -8.16
N ARG A 259 -1.69 -8.18 -7.03
CA ARG A 259 -0.49 -8.76 -6.44
C ARG A 259 0.23 -9.67 -7.41
N ALA A 260 -0.48 -10.62 -8.04
CA ALA A 260 0.10 -11.54 -9.01
C ALA A 260 0.73 -10.79 -10.19
N SER A 261 0.02 -9.79 -10.73
CA SER A 261 0.52 -8.94 -11.82
C SER A 261 1.77 -8.16 -11.42
N MET A 262 1.80 -7.55 -10.22
CA MET A 262 2.94 -6.77 -9.76
C MET A 262 4.16 -7.64 -9.47
N LEU A 263 3.98 -8.79 -8.81
CA LEU A 263 5.10 -9.68 -8.44
C LEU A 263 5.73 -10.37 -9.65
N SER A 264 4.98 -10.58 -10.72
CA SER A 264 5.49 -11.18 -11.96
C SER A 264 6.08 -10.16 -12.94
N ASP A 265 5.85 -8.87 -12.74
CA ASP A 265 6.30 -7.82 -13.67
C ASP A 265 7.77 -7.46 -13.44
N LYS A 266 8.66 -8.01 -14.27
CA LYS A 266 10.10 -7.78 -14.22
C LYS A 266 10.52 -6.35 -14.57
N ARG A 267 9.59 -5.49 -14.97
CA ARG A 267 9.82 -4.07 -15.25
C ARG A 267 9.80 -3.20 -13.98
N ILE A 268 9.44 -3.76 -12.82
CA ILE A 268 9.62 -3.07 -11.54
C ILE A 268 11.11 -3.16 -11.17
N ARG A 269 11.83 -2.05 -11.34
CA ARG A 269 13.28 -1.97 -11.21
C ARG A 269 13.76 -1.53 -9.83
N HIS A 270 12.93 -0.73 -9.14
CA HIS A 270 13.18 -0.28 -7.78
C HIS A 270 11.92 -0.43 -6.96
N LEU A 271 12.07 -0.83 -5.71
CA LEU A 271 11.03 -0.89 -4.70
C LEU A 271 11.60 -0.42 -3.37
N VAL A 272 11.03 0.64 -2.82
CA VAL A 272 11.37 1.14 -1.48
C VAL A 272 10.18 0.87 -0.57
N ASP A 273 10.41 0.13 0.52
CA ASP A 273 9.36 -0.36 1.42
C ASP A 273 9.61 0.12 2.85
N TYR A 274 8.65 0.89 3.38
CA TYR A 274 8.62 1.36 4.75
C TYR A 274 7.66 0.48 5.56
N PHE A 275 8.18 -0.26 6.53
CA PHE A 275 7.38 -1.15 7.38
C PHE A 275 6.45 -0.37 8.30
N ASN A 276 6.88 0.80 8.74
CA ASN A 276 6.06 1.78 9.45
C ASN A 276 5.79 2.99 8.54
N ALA A 277 4.51 3.27 8.26
CA ALA A 277 4.10 4.38 7.41
C ALA A 277 4.49 5.75 7.98
N GLU A 278 4.61 5.89 9.30
CA GLU A 278 4.99 7.15 9.96
C GLU A 278 6.40 7.63 9.57
N GLU A 279 7.30 6.72 9.16
CA GLU A 279 8.63 7.09 8.66
C GLU A 279 8.55 7.85 7.32
N CYS A 280 7.47 7.65 6.57
CA CYS A 280 7.19 8.27 5.28
C CYS A 280 6.16 9.40 5.41
N PHE A 281 5.16 9.20 6.24
CA PHE A 281 4.05 10.12 6.47
C PHE A 281 3.87 10.39 7.97
N PRO A 282 4.53 11.40 8.52
CA PRO A 282 4.44 11.72 9.95
C PRO A 282 3.00 11.87 10.44
N GLY A 283 2.63 11.13 11.49
CA GLY A 283 1.29 11.15 12.09
C GLY A 283 0.23 10.32 11.35
N VAL A 284 0.60 9.52 10.35
CA VAL A 284 -0.34 8.67 9.60
C VAL A 284 -0.03 7.19 9.84
N ASP A 285 -0.94 6.47 10.47
CA ASP A 285 -0.85 5.02 10.66
C ASP A 285 -1.52 4.27 9.49
N ILE A 286 -0.73 3.56 8.71
CA ILE A 286 -1.20 2.67 7.66
C ILE A 286 -0.76 1.25 7.98
N SER A 287 -1.71 0.41 8.34
CA SER A 287 -1.44 -0.98 8.71
C SER A 287 -0.71 -1.73 7.59
N GLY A 288 0.49 -2.21 7.90
CA GLY A 288 1.38 -2.91 6.97
C GLY A 288 2.40 -2.02 6.27
N GLY A 289 2.35 -0.70 6.51
CA GLY A 289 3.31 0.25 5.94
C GLY A 289 2.98 0.69 4.52
N VAL A 290 3.91 1.38 3.90
CA VAL A 290 3.80 1.92 2.54
C VAL A 290 5.05 1.60 1.73
N CYS A 291 4.88 1.54 0.41
CA CYS A 291 6.00 1.38 -0.50
C CYS A 291 5.84 2.28 -1.71
N PHE A 292 6.95 2.66 -2.33
CA PHE A 292 6.94 3.23 -3.66
C PHE A 292 7.89 2.45 -4.57
N PHE A 293 7.60 2.48 -5.86
CA PHE A 293 8.32 1.69 -6.85
C PHE A 293 8.63 2.51 -8.09
N LEU A 294 9.65 2.10 -8.84
CA LEU A 294 9.90 2.50 -10.21
C LEU A 294 9.67 1.33 -11.15
N TRP A 295 8.73 1.51 -12.07
CA TRP A 295 8.49 0.63 -13.19
C TRP A 295 9.05 1.29 -14.46
N ASP A 296 9.88 0.55 -15.20
CA ASP A 296 10.49 0.96 -16.47
C ASP A 296 9.95 0.09 -17.60
N ARG A 297 9.18 0.70 -18.52
CA ARG A 297 8.54 0.00 -19.62
C ARG A 297 9.52 -0.80 -20.49
N ASP A 298 10.70 -0.25 -20.69
CA ASP A 298 11.64 -0.68 -21.72
C ASP A 298 12.74 -1.61 -21.17
N THR A 299 12.83 -1.74 -19.84
CA THR A 299 13.90 -2.51 -19.19
C THR A 299 13.33 -3.56 -18.21
N GLU A 300 13.58 -4.84 -18.51
CA GLU A 300 13.27 -5.96 -17.60
C GLU A 300 14.52 -6.39 -16.82
N GLY A 301 14.30 -6.95 -15.62
CA GLY A 301 15.37 -7.56 -14.82
C GLY A 301 15.01 -7.70 -13.34
N GLU A 302 16.05 -7.85 -12.51
CA GLU A 302 15.88 -7.89 -11.06
C GLU A 302 15.53 -6.51 -10.50
N CYS A 303 14.86 -6.49 -9.37
CA CYS A 303 14.45 -5.29 -8.66
C CYS A 303 15.45 -4.95 -7.54
N THR A 304 15.91 -3.73 -7.47
CA THR A 304 16.63 -3.21 -6.29
C THR A 304 15.60 -2.86 -5.22
N ILE A 305 15.64 -3.62 -4.12
CA ILE A 305 14.68 -3.51 -3.02
C ILE A 305 15.37 -2.89 -1.81
N ILE A 306 14.88 -1.73 -1.40
CA ILE A 306 15.30 -1.02 -0.20
C ILE A 306 14.19 -1.17 0.85
N SER A 307 14.53 -1.74 2.00
CA SER A 307 13.55 -1.95 3.10
C SER A 307 13.97 -1.14 4.32
N HIS A 308 13.05 -0.30 4.80
CA HIS A 308 13.20 0.49 6.02
C HIS A 308 12.41 -0.18 7.15
N GLU A 309 13.12 -0.61 8.20
CA GLU A 309 12.58 -1.27 9.39
C GLU A 309 13.04 -0.47 10.62
N GLY A 310 12.35 0.61 10.94
CA GLY A 310 12.78 1.58 11.93
C GLY A 310 14.14 2.20 11.56
N GLN A 311 15.10 2.11 12.45
CA GLN A 311 16.45 2.65 12.21
C GLN A 311 17.31 1.78 11.26
N LYS A 312 16.79 0.63 10.82
CA LYS A 312 17.56 -0.30 9.98
C LYS A 312 17.09 -0.21 8.54
N THR A 313 18.02 0.10 7.65
CA THR A 313 17.82 0.04 6.20
C THR A 313 18.62 -1.11 5.61
N THR A 314 18.00 -1.87 4.73
CA THR A 314 18.65 -2.96 3.98
C THR A 314 18.36 -2.81 2.51
N GLU A 315 19.35 -3.09 1.66
CA GLU A 315 19.24 -3.06 0.21
C GLU A 315 19.65 -4.40 -0.38
N MET A 316 18.91 -4.85 -1.41
CA MET A 316 19.24 -6.07 -2.13
C MET A 316 18.63 -6.03 -3.53
N THR A 317 19.42 -6.36 -4.54
CA THR A 317 18.94 -6.58 -5.91
C THR A 317 18.54 -8.05 -6.07
N ARG A 318 17.27 -8.30 -6.39
CA ARG A 318 16.69 -9.65 -6.49
C ARG A 318 15.35 -9.63 -7.21
N PRO A 319 14.82 -10.78 -7.67
CA PRO A 319 13.45 -10.83 -8.14
C PRO A 319 12.47 -10.48 -7.01
N LEU A 320 11.34 -9.85 -7.35
CA LEU A 320 10.26 -9.57 -6.39
C LEU A 320 9.68 -10.88 -5.83
N LEU A 321 9.55 -11.88 -6.69
CA LEU A 321 9.11 -13.21 -6.32
C LEU A 321 10.29 -14.17 -6.45
N GLU A 322 10.74 -14.73 -5.33
CA GLU A 322 11.79 -15.76 -5.33
C GLU A 322 11.32 -17.03 -6.06
N GLU A 323 12.24 -17.75 -6.67
CA GLU A 323 11.91 -19.01 -7.36
C GLU A 323 11.14 -19.95 -6.43
N ASN A 324 10.04 -20.50 -6.93
CA ASN A 324 9.10 -21.36 -6.18
C ASN A 324 8.50 -20.69 -4.92
N ALA A 325 8.48 -19.35 -4.85
CA ALA A 325 7.74 -18.63 -3.83
C ALA A 325 6.32 -18.29 -4.34
N ASP A 326 5.36 -18.32 -3.43
CA ASP A 326 3.98 -17.91 -3.64
C ASP A 326 3.69 -16.51 -3.06
N SER A 327 4.66 -15.94 -2.36
CA SER A 327 4.52 -14.68 -1.65
C SER A 327 5.82 -13.87 -1.63
N TYR A 328 5.65 -12.55 -1.56
CA TYR A 328 6.77 -11.62 -1.45
C TYR A 328 7.38 -11.66 -0.04
N VAL A 329 8.71 -11.77 0.02
CA VAL A 329 9.46 -11.72 1.27
C VAL A 329 9.98 -10.30 1.50
N ARG A 330 9.45 -9.59 2.51
CA ARG A 330 9.82 -8.19 2.79
C ARG A 330 11.24 -8.04 3.35
N PHE A 331 11.74 -9.03 4.08
CA PHE A 331 13.02 -8.96 4.78
C PHE A 331 14.17 -9.39 3.86
N ASN A 332 14.98 -8.45 3.37
CA ASN A 332 16.12 -8.75 2.51
C ASN A 332 17.10 -9.76 3.17
N ASN A 333 17.37 -9.60 4.46
CA ASN A 333 18.26 -10.49 5.21
C ASN A 333 17.76 -11.95 5.30
N ALA A 334 16.47 -12.17 5.07
CA ALA A 334 15.86 -13.50 5.12
C ALA A 334 16.08 -14.31 3.84
N ILE A 335 16.36 -13.65 2.73
CA ILE A 335 16.46 -14.29 1.42
C ILE A 335 17.54 -15.35 1.37
N SER A 336 18.73 -15.07 1.92
CA SER A 336 19.83 -16.04 1.95
C SER A 336 19.47 -17.30 2.77
N ILE A 337 18.72 -17.13 3.86
CA ILE A 337 18.24 -18.24 4.70
C ILE A 337 17.18 -19.04 3.95
N LEU A 338 16.22 -18.35 3.33
CA LEU A 338 15.17 -18.97 2.53
C LEU A 338 15.75 -19.83 1.39
N ARG A 339 16.70 -19.28 0.63
CA ARG A 339 17.39 -20.00 -0.46
C ARG A 339 18.11 -21.25 0.05
N LYS A 340 18.82 -21.15 1.20
CA LYS A 340 19.48 -22.32 1.82
C LYS A 340 18.48 -23.42 2.22
N VAL A 341 17.37 -23.06 2.86
CA VAL A 341 16.34 -24.01 3.28
C VAL A 341 15.69 -24.70 2.08
N ARG A 342 15.38 -23.95 1.02
CA ARG A 342 14.80 -24.52 -0.20
C ARG A 342 15.69 -25.53 -0.93
N ASN A 343 17.00 -25.35 -0.81
CA ASN A 343 17.95 -26.30 -1.42
C ASN A 343 17.83 -27.72 -0.83
N PHE A 344 17.28 -27.90 0.37
CA PHE A 344 17.00 -29.22 0.94
C PHE A 344 15.84 -29.94 0.27
N LYS A 345 14.99 -29.21 -0.49
CA LYS A 345 13.82 -29.75 -1.22
C LYS A 345 12.85 -30.55 -0.32
N GLU A 346 12.75 -30.19 0.94
CA GLU A 346 11.83 -30.80 1.89
C GLU A 346 10.37 -30.41 1.57
N SER A 347 9.44 -31.31 1.95
CA SER A 347 8.01 -31.04 1.84
C SER A 347 7.62 -29.85 2.71
N SER A 348 6.74 -28.99 2.21
CA SER A 348 6.25 -27.84 2.96
C SER A 348 5.54 -28.28 4.23
N PHE A 349 5.82 -27.61 5.35
CA PHE A 349 5.09 -27.77 6.61
C PHE A 349 3.56 -27.51 6.44
N GLU A 350 3.18 -26.73 5.43
CA GLU A 350 1.79 -26.49 5.07
C GLU A 350 1.00 -27.79 4.82
N SER A 351 1.67 -28.86 4.36
CA SER A 351 1.03 -30.15 4.08
C SER A 351 0.35 -30.78 5.29
N ILE A 352 0.84 -30.47 6.49
CA ILE A 352 0.29 -30.99 7.75
C ILE A 352 -0.59 -29.98 8.49
N VAL A 353 -0.84 -28.79 7.91
CA VAL A 353 -1.70 -27.74 8.47
C VAL A 353 -3.12 -27.88 7.94
N SER A 354 -4.12 -27.86 8.83
CA SER A 354 -5.51 -27.94 8.44
C SER A 354 -5.99 -26.70 7.69
N PRO A 355 -7.04 -26.85 6.85
CA PRO A 355 -7.80 -25.69 6.38
C PRO A 355 -8.54 -25.00 7.53
N ARG A 356 -9.13 -23.83 7.25
CA ARG A 356 -10.08 -23.18 8.17
C ARG A 356 -11.25 -24.15 8.49
N LYS A 357 -11.75 -24.13 9.72
CA LYS A 357 -12.79 -25.03 10.22
C LYS A 357 -12.36 -26.52 10.14
N PRO A 358 -11.31 -26.93 10.89
CA PRO A 358 -10.73 -28.27 10.78
C PRO A 358 -11.73 -29.41 10.88
N PHE A 359 -12.74 -29.28 11.72
CA PHE A 359 -13.80 -30.26 11.94
C PHE A 359 -15.15 -29.87 11.33
N GLY A 360 -15.20 -28.78 10.54
CA GLY A 360 -16.45 -28.24 9.98
C GLY A 360 -17.39 -27.62 11.02
N ILE A 361 -16.87 -27.32 12.22
CA ILE A 361 -17.62 -26.71 13.33
C ILE A 361 -17.54 -25.18 13.17
N GLU A 362 -18.70 -24.53 13.26
CA GLU A 362 -18.82 -23.09 13.17
C GLU A 362 -18.91 -22.44 14.55
N ALA A 363 -18.64 -21.14 14.64
CA ALA A 363 -18.77 -20.39 15.88
C ALA A 363 -20.25 -20.33 16.39
N THR A 364 -21.19 -20.55 15.50
CA THR A 364 -22.65 -20.58 15.78
C THR A 364 -23.15 -21.92 16.25
N ASP A 365 -22.36 -23.01 16.11
CA ASP A 365 -22.74 -24.32 16.59
C ASP A 365 -22.86 -24.31 18.13
N LYS A 366 -23.90 -24.95 18.64
CA LYS A 366 -24.18 -24.97 20.10
C LYS A 366 -23.10 -25.72 20.86
N ILE A 367 -22.46 -25.06 21.80
CA ILE A 367 -21.47 -25.62 22.73
C ILE A 367 -22.17 -25.83 24.08
N TYR A 368 -21.99 -27.03 24.65
CA TYR A 368 -22.55 -27.44 25.93
C TYR A 368 -21.50 -27.29 27.04
N GLU A 369 -21.93 -26.93 28.23
CA GLU A 369 -21.02 -26.72 29.36
C GLU A 369 -20.72 -28.00 30.15
N LYS A 370 -21.61 -28.99 30.10
CA LYS A 370 -21.47 -30.24 30.84
C LYS A 370 -21.18 -31.40 29.90
N GLU A 371 -20.43 -32.36 30.38
CA GLU A 371 -20.12 -33.61 29.67
C GLU A 371 -21.36 -34.50 29.57
N ASP A 372 -21.51 -35.19 28.45
CA ASP A 372 -22.51 -36.21 28.20
C ASP A 372 -21.94 -37.27 27.24
N ILE A 373 -22.50 -38.47 27.24
CA ILE A 373 -22.01 -39.63 26.47
C ILE A 373 -21.96 -39.38 24.95
N ASN A 374 -22.81 -38.50 24.44
CA ASN A 374 -22.90 -38.12 23.04
C ASN A 374 -22.07 -36.87 22.68
N LEU A 375 -21.40 -36.30 23.66
CA LEU A 375 -20.64 -35.07 23.53
C LEU A 375 -19.13 -35.35 23.45
N ILE A 376 -18.41 -34.50 22.74
CA ILE A 376 -16.95 -34.51 22.61
C ILE A 376 -16.41 -33.15 23.12
N PRO A 377 -15.33 -33.16 23.91
CA PRO A 377 -14.64 -31.94 24.29
C PRO A 377 -14.23 -31.11 23.08
N VAL A 378 -14.61 -29.82 23.06
CA VAL A 378 -14.30 -28.89 21.97
C VAL A 378 -13.55 -27.69 22.50
N TYR A 379 -12.40 -27.39 21.86
CA TYR A 379 -11.68 -26.14 22.07
C TYR A 379 -12.34 -25.02 21.26
N ALA A 380 -12.76 -23.97 21.96
CA ALA A 380 -13.47 -22.85 21.39
C ALA A 380 -13.09 -21.54 22.09
N TYR A 381 -13.35 -20.41 21.45
CA TYR A 381 -13.21 -19.08 22.05
C TYR A 381 -14.60 -18.42 22.10
N PRO A 382 -14.97 -17.75 23.19
CA PRO A 382 -14.14 -17.44 24.39
C PRO A 382 -14.08 -18.56 25.42
N LYS A 383 -14.89 -19.60 25.33
CA LYS A 383 -14.96 -20.68 26.33
C LYS A 383 -14.95 -22.05 25.67
N ASN A 384 -14.13 -22.96 26.21
CA ASN A 384 -14.16 -24.37 25.85
C ASN A 384 -15.44 -25.05 26.39
N GLY A 385 -15.82 -26.16 25.80
CA GLY A 385 -16.99 -26.93 26.22
C GLY A 385 -17.10 -28.28 25.54
N TYR A 386 -18.28 -28.69 25.21
CA TYR A 386 -18.60 -29.98 24.61
C TYR A 386 -19.51 -29.78 23.40
N ILE A 387 -19.38 -30.64 22.38
CA ILE A 387 -20.17 -30.58 21.15
C ILE A 387 -20.69 -31.96 20.77
N LEU A 388 -21.86 -32.02 20.18
CA LEU A 388 -22.44 -33.26 19.69
C LEU A 388 -21.61 -33.88 18.56
N LYS A 389 -21.36 -35.19 18.61
CA LYS A 389 -20.58 -35.93 17.64
C LYS A 389 -21.05 -35.72 16.18
N TYR A 390 -22.36 -35.57 15.96
CA TYR A 390 -22.92 -35.36 14.64
C TYR A 390 -22.60 -33.97 14.03
N ASN A 391 -22.25 -32.99 14.87
CA ASN A 391 -21.87 -31.65 14.41
C ASN A 391 -20.45 -31.65 13.77
N ILE A 392 -19.72 -32.75 13.92
CA ILE A 392 -18.40 -32.89 13.28
C ILE A 392 -18.60 -33.32 11.83
N ARG A 393 -18.37 -32.38 10.92
CA ARG A 393 -18.67 -32.53 9.49
C ARG A 393 -17.48 -32.97 8.67
N GLN A 394 -16.23 -32.79 9.16
CA GLN A 394 -14.98 -33.06 8.43
C GLN A 394 -13.95 -33.70 9.36
N ASN A 395 -12.97 -34.44 8.78
CA ASN A 395 -11.80 -35.01 9.44
C ASN A 395 -12.15 -35.75 10.76
N LYS A 396 -13.18 -36.55 10.74
CA LYS A 396 -13.66 -37.31 11.92
C LYS A 396 -12.60 -38.23 12.51
N GLU A 397 -11.69 -38.71 11.67
CA GLU A 397 -10.56 -39.57 12.03
C GLU A 397 -9.58 -38.84 12.97
N TRP A 398 -9.41 -37.52 12.82
CA TRP A 398 -8.51 -36.74 13.69
C TRP A 398 -8.96 -36.66 15.13
N ILE A 399 -10.23 -36.97 15.43
CA ILE A 399 -10.74 -37.01 16.80
C ILE A 399 -9.95 -38.05 17.60
N ASN A 400 -9.68 -39.21 17.01
CA ASN A 400 -9.01 -40.32 17.67
C ASN A 400 -7.47 -40.24 17.58
N GLN A 401 -6.94 -39.12 17.04
CA GLN A 401 -5.51 -38.89 16.93
C GLN A 401 -5.06 -37.77 17.86
N TYR A 402 -3.78 -37.78 18.25
CA TYR A 402 -3.11 -36.64 18.85
C TYR A 402 -2.92 -35.56 17.77
N LYS A 403 -2.90 -34.30 18.15
CA LYS A 403 -2.76 -33.16 17.25
C LYS A 403 -2.24 -31.94 17.97
N VAL A 404 -1.65 -30.98 17.23
CA VAL A 404 -1.34 -29.68 17.78
C VAL A 404 -2.48 -28.74 17.45
N PHE A 405 -2.98 -28.04 18.44
CA PHE A 405 -3.87 -26.90 18.27
C PHE A 405 -3.10 -25.59 18.37
N ILE A 406 -3.45 -24.65 17.49
CA ILE A 406 -2.95 -23.27 17.54
C ILE A 406 -4.09 -22.32 17.31
N SER A 407 -4.14 -21.23 18.07
CA SER A 407 -5.11 -20.16 17.84
C SER A 407 -4.97 -19.58 16.43
N LYS A 408 -6.09 -19.50 15.72
CA LYS A 408 -6.13 -18.88 14.38
C LYS A 408 -5.78 -17.40 14.42
N ALA A 409 -6.29 -16.66 15.41
CA ALA A 409 -6.01 -15.25 15.59
C ALA A 409 -5.00 -15.06 16.73
N TYR A 410 -3.90 -14.43 16.42
CA TYR A 410 -2.89 -14.03 17.40
C TYR A 410 -2.27 -12.72 16.93
N GLY A 411 -2.58 -11.63 17.59
CA GLY A 411 -2.09 -10.30 17.30
C GLY A 411 -1.37 -9.72 18.50
N GLU A 412 -0.13 -10.13 18.72
CA GLU A 412 0.72 -9.40 19.63
C GLU A 412 1.24 -8.15 18.92
N ARG A 413 0.93 -7.00 19.47
CA ARG A 413 1.53 -5.70 19.11
C ARG A 413 2.43 -5.32 20.27
N GLY A 414 3.72 -5.35 20.08
CA GLY A 414 4.68 -5.00 21.10
C GLY A 414 6.08 -4.88 20.52
N GLU A 415 7.04 -4.50 21.38
CA GLU A 415 8.44 -4.46 21.00
C GLU A 415 8.94 -5.85 20.61
N PHE A 416 9.78 -5.89 19.58
CA PHE A 416 10.44 -7.11 19.15
C PHE A 416 11.46 -7.58 20.21
N PRO A 417 11.56 -8.89 20.55
CA PRO A 417 10.91 -10.04 19.93
C PRO A 417 9.55 -10.41 20.53
N TYR A 418 8.51 -10.54 19.69
CA TYR A 418 7.19 -11.02 20.09
C TYR A 418 6.88 -12.42 19.51
N PHE A 419 5.84 -13.09 20.06
CA PHE A 419 5.36 -14.34 19.50
C PHE A 419 4.60 -14.08 18.21
N VAL A 420 5.10 -14.62 17.10
CA VAL A 420 4.47 -14.46 15.77
C VAL A 420 3.16 -15.24 15.68
N ILE A 421 3.04 -16.33 16.43
CA ILE A 421 1.88 -17.22 16.51
C ILE A 421 1.51 -17.48 17.97
N GLY A 422 0.24 -17.81 18.24
CA GLY A 422 -0.20 -18.21 19.56
C GLY A 422 0.57 -19.44 20.07
N LYS A 423 0.56 -19.65 21.37
CA LYS A 423 1.25 -20.79 21.99
C LYS A 423 0.59 -22.11 21.56
N PRO A 424 1.28 -23.02 20.84
CA PRO A 424 0.72 -24.30 20.44
C PRO A 424 0.55 -25.22 21.65
N PHE A 425 -0.51 -26.01 21.65
CA PHE A 425 -0.77 -27.02 22.68
C PHE A 425 -1.24 -28.35 22.05
N ILE A 426 -1.07 -29.44 22.80
CA ILE A 426 -1.46 -30.76 22.33
C ILE A 426 -2.93 -30.98 22.61
N GLY A 427 -3.68 -31.39 21.59
CA GLY A 427 -5.00 -31.96 21.69
C GLY A 427 -4.92 -33.47 21.88
N GLU A 428 -5.46 -33.96 22.98
CA GLU A 428 -5.52 -35.39 23.26
C GLU A 428 -6.54 -36.11 22.34
N LYS A 429 -6.47 -37.41 22.26
CA LYS A 429 -7.46 -38.25 21.60
C LYS A 429 -8.85 -37.96 22.20
N GLY A 430 -9.91 -37.96 21.37
CA GLY A 430 -11.26 -37.64 21.80
C GLY A 430 -11.60 -36.14 21.76
N THR A 431 -10.72 -35.27 21.27
CA THR A 431 -10.94 -33.81 21.26
C THR A 431 -11.06 -33.23 19.86
N CYS A 432 -11.78 -32.11 19.74
CA CYS A 432 -11.89 -31.31 18.51
C CYS A 432 -11.78 -29.81 18.79
N CYS A 433 -11.91 -28.98 17.76
CA CYS A 433 -11.92 -27.53 17.91
C CYS A 433 -12.90 -26.85 16.93
N THR A 434 -13.31 -25.63 17.26
CA THR A 434 -14.05 -24.75 16.36
C THR A 434 -13.14 -24.08 15.35
N GLU A 435 -13.68 -23.23 14.48
CA GLU A 435 -12.92 -22.42 13.51
C GLU A 435 -11.93 -21.42 14.14
N THR A 436 -11.94 -21.26 15.45
CA THR A 436 -11.01 -20.37 16.18
C THR A 436 -9.61 -20.96 16.35
N TYR A 437 -9.47 -22.26 16.06
CA TYR A 437 -8.19 -22.97 16.09
C TYR A 437 -7.91 -23.66 14.75
N LEU A 438 -6.62 -23.90 14.46
CA LEU A 438 -6.12 -24.79 13.42
C LEU A 438 -5.62 -26.08 14.05
N VAL A 439 -5.70 -27.18 13.31
CA VAL A 439 -5.11 -28.46 13.63
C VAL A 439 -3.83 -28.63 12.82
N ILE A 440 -2.77 -29.11 13.46
CA ILE A 440 -1.48 -29.36 12.82
C ILE A 440 -1.03 -30.76 13.18
N GLY A 441 -0.63 -31.53 12.17
CA GLY A 441 0.04 -32.81 12.28
C GLY A 441 -0.75 -33.84 13.09
N ALA A 442 -2.03 -34.05 12.78
CA ALA A 442 -2.82 -35.12 13.41
C ALA A 442 -2.14 -36.50 13.16
N ASN A 443 -1.85 -37.25 14.26
CA ASN A 443 -1.10 -38.51 14.22
C ASN A 443 -1.46 -39.42 15.39
N ASP A 444 -1.31 -40.74 15.20
CA ASP A 444 -1.55 -41.70 16.25
C ASP A 444 -0.43 -41.77 17.29
N ASP A 445 0.78 -41.37 16.88
CA ASP A 445 1.96 -41.32 17.77
C ASP A 445 2.09 -39.93 18.42
N LYS A 446 1.96 -39.91 19.76
CA LYS A 446 2.06 -38.70 20.56
C LYS A 446 3.46 -38.06 20.48
N VAL A 447 4.51 -38.85 20.30
CA VAL A 447 5.90 -38.36 20.21
C VAL A 447 6.09 -37.50 18.96
N ILE A 448 5.52 -37.91 17.82
CA ILE A 448 5.56 -37.15 16.60
C ILE A 448 4.87 -35.78 16.80
N VAL A 449 3.71 -35.77 17.43
CA VAL A 449 2.95 -34.52 17.69
C VAL A 449 3.66 -33.60 18.67
N GLU A 450 4.34 -34.18 19.71
CA GLU A 450 5.18 -33.40 20.62
C GLU A 450 6.38 -32.76 19.90
N ASN A 451 7.00 -33.49 18.97
CA ASN A 451 8.10 -32.96 18.17
C ASN A 451 7.64 -31.82 17.22
N ILE A 452 6.46 -31.95 16.59
CA ILE A 452 5.85 -30.89 15.80
C ILE A 452 5.63 -29.65 16.68
N LYS A 453 5.05 -29.80 17.87
CA LYS A 453 4.87 -28.70 18.80
C LYS A 453 6.20 -28.04 19.19
N LYS A 454 7.25 -28.82 19.51
CA LYS A 454 8.58 -28.31 19.84
C LYS A 454 9.17 -27.53 18.67
N TYR A 455 9.06 -28.06 17.44
CA TYR A 455 9.52 -27.40 16.22
C TYR A 455 8.84 -26.06 16.01
N MET A 456 7.51 -25.97 16.18
CA MET A 456 6.74 -24.72 16.08
C MET A 456 7.17 -23.66 17.10
N MET A 457 7.73 -24.07 18.23
CA MET A 457 8.23 -23.14 19.25
C MET A 457 9.65 -22.63 18.97
N THR A 458 10.34 -23.16 17.96
CA THR A 458 11.69 -22.70 17.59
C THR A 458 11.65 -21.28 16.99
N LYS A 459 12.74 -20.53 17.15
CA LYS A 459 12.93 -19.25 16.48
C LYS A 459 12.93 -19.41 14.96
N PHE A 460 13.46 -20.54 14.48
CA PHE A 460 13.54 -20.88 13.06
C PHE A 460 12.14 -20.97 12.42
N PHE A 461 11.25 -21.79 12.98
CA PHE A 461 9.90 -21.92 12.47
C PHE A 461 9.14 -20.58 12.49
N ARG A 462 9.18 -19.86 13.63
CA ARG A 462 8.50 -18.57 13.77
C ARG A 462 9.02 -17.50 12.82
N PHE A 463 10.33 -17.55 12.52
CA PHE A 463 10.94 -16.68 11.53
C PHE A 463 10.34 -16.89 10.14
N PHE A 464 10.12 -18.13 9.68
CA PHE A 464 9.47 -18.40 8.39
C PHE A 464 7.99 -18.04 8.37
N VAL A 465 7.29 -18.25 9.47
CA VAL A 465 5.89 -17.83 9.59
C VAL A 465 5.76 -16.31 9.50
N LEU A 466 6.71 -15.57 10.08
CA LEU A 466 6.73 -14.10 10.03
C LEU A 466 6.71 -13.56 8.59
N PHE A 467 7.34 -14.23 7.64
CA PHE A 467 7.36 -13.77 6.23
C PHE A 467 6.02 -13.83 5.54
N LYS A 468 5.19 -14.79 5.91
CA LYS A 468 3.87 -14.98 5.31
C LYS A 468 2.74 -14.37 6.12
N LYS A 469 2.93 -14.20 7.43
CA LYS A 469 1.91 -13.69 8.34
C LYS A 469 1.87 -12.16 8.35
N ASN A 470 1.12 -11.57 7.43
CA ASN A 470 0.94 -10.12 7.31
C ASN A 470 -0.27 -9.58 8.09
N THR A 471 -1.04 -10.45 8.77
CA THR A 471 -2.19 -10.10 9.59
C THR A 471 -2.15 -10.87 10.90
N GLN A 472 -3.04 -10.56 11.84
CA GLN A 472 -3.20 -11.32 13.08
C GLN A 472 -3.67 -12.77 12.86
N ASN A 473 -4.13 -13.14 11.68
CA ASN A 473 -4.65 -14.48 11.41
C ASN A 473 -3.56 -15.40 10.84
N ALA A 474 -3.45 -16.59 11.41
CA ALA A 474 -2.76 -17.72 10.81
C ALA A 474 -3.73 -18.50 9.92
N ALA A 475 -3.26 -18.98 8.78
CA ALA A 475 -4.00 -19.81 7.84
C ALA A 475 -3.08 -20.93 7.32
N LYS A 476 -3.64 -21.89 6.59
CA LYS A 476 -2.87 -23.04 6.05
C LYS A 476 -1.65 -22.60 5.24
N ASN A 477 -1.77 -21.54 4.50
CA ASN A 477 -0.77 -21.00 3.60
C ASN A 477 0.14 -19.91 4.22
N VAL A 478 0.11 -19.75 5.55
CA VAL A 478 0.95 -18.78 6.29
C VAL A 478 2.18 -19.44 6.89
#